data_4e91618505fd6e1137bf05e2500a46dd
#
_entry.id   4e91618505fd6e1137bf05e2500a46dd
#
_cell.length_a   1.000
_cell.length_b   1.000
_cell.length_c   1.000
_cell.angle_alpha   90.00
_cell.angle_beta   90.00
_cell.angle_gamma   90.00
#
_symmetry.space_group_name_H-M   'P 1'
#
loop_
_entity.id
_entity.type
_entity.pdbx_description
1 polymer ?
#
loop_
_entity_poly.entity_id
_entity_poly.type
_entity_poly.pdbx_seq_one_letter_code
_entity_poly.pdbx_strand_id
1 'polypeptide(L)'
;DIAQGVTDIVRGCDLLPTTLAQLNIWSHFSASLPRYGHTPLLVTAPGHKLSKQNHAPAINDTLAKDNILFCLNLLNIQLSDTVQKSAITTILKAATMAWRKGIHFPKHEIIVT
;
A
#
# COMPACT_ATOMS: atom_id res chain seq x y z
N ASP A 1 3.71 18.57 -0.79
CA ASP A 1 2.84 18.02 0.27
C ASP A 1 2.45 19.09 1.32
N ILE A 2 3.39 19.89 1.88
CA ILE A 2 3.09 20.94 2.89
C ILE A 2 2.06 21.94 2.35
N ALA A 3 2.32 22.53 1.17
CA ALA A 3 1.42 23.50 0.54
C ALA A 3 0.03 22.90 0.18
N GLN A 4 -0.07 21.58 0.08
CA GLN A 4 -1.33 20.85 -0.19
C GLN A 4 -2.05 20.41 1.09
N GLY A 5 -1.47 20.67 2.27
CA GLY A 5 -2.05 20.26 3.55
C GLY A 5 -2.07 18.74 3.77
N VAL A 6 -1.09 18.01 3.23
CA VAL A 6 -1.00 16.55 3.39
C VAL A 6 -0.70 16.20 4.84
N THR A 7 -1.54 15.36 5.44
CA THR A 7 -1.44 14.89 6.83
C THR A 7 -1.03 13.44 6.96
N ASP A 8 -1.22 12.64 5.92
CA ASP A 8 -0.97 11.21 5.91
C ASP A 8 -0.29 10.80 4.61
N ILE A 9 0.81 10.04 4.72
CA ILE A 9 1.60 9.56 3.59
C ILE A 9 1.70 8.05 3.68
N VAL A 10 1.13 7.34 2.70
CA VAL A 10 1.23 5.89 2.58
C VAL A 10 2.04 5.54 1.34
N ARG A 11 3.07 4.72 1.50
CA ARG A 11 4.01 4.38 0.43
C ARG A 11 4.72 3.04 0.67
N GLY A 12 5.49 2.57 -0.30
CA GLY A 12 6.28 1.34 -0.15
C GLY A 12 7.39 1.47 0.90
N CYS A 13 7.72 0.38 1.57
CA CYS A 13 8.73 0.36 2.64
C CYS A 13 10.18 0.54 2.14
N ASP A 14 10.42 0.50 0.82
CA ASP A 14 11.71 0.89 0.22
C ASP A 14 12.09 2.35 0.55
N LEU A 15 11.10 3.20 0.80
CA LEU A 15 11.32 4.59 1.21
C LEU A 15 11.41 4.79 2.73
N LEU A 16 11.29 3.74 3.53
CA LEU A 16 11.39 3.84 4.99
C LEU A 16 12.73 4.45 5.45
N PRO A 17 13.91 4.07 4.90
CA PRO A 17 15.18 4.64 5.31
C PRO A 17 15.29 6.15 5.09
N THR A 18 14.60 6.69 4.09
CA THR A 18 14.62 8.12 3.76
C THR A 18 13.64 8.96 4.58
N THR A 19 12.75 8.31 5.35
CA THR A 19 11.67 9.00 6.08
C THR A 19 12.20 10.01 7.08
N LEU A 20 13.23 9.67 7.83
CA LEU A 20 13.81 10.58 8.84
C LEU A 20 14.41 11.84 8.21
N ALA A 21 15.10 11.70 7.08
CA ALA A 21 15.64 12.86 6.35
C ALA A 21 14.51 13.76 5.82
N GLN A 22 13.44 13.16 5.32
CA GLN A 22 12.25 13.89 4.84
C GLN A 22 11.53 14.62 5.99
N LEU A 23 11.35 13.97 7.13
CA LEU A 23 10.77 14.59 8.34
C LEU A 23 11.63 15.75 8.84
N ASN A 24 12.94 15.61 8.82
CA ASN A 24 13.86 16.69 9.18
C ASN A 24 13.64 17.90 8.26
N ILE A 25 13.69 17.70 6.95
CA ILE A 25 13.41 18.79 5.98
C ILE A 25 12.04 19.40 6.22
N TRP A 26 11.01 18.57 6.42
CA TRP A 26 9.63 19.03 6.67
C TRP A 26 9.55 19.95 7.90
N SER A 27 10.24 19.62 8.99
CA SER A 27 10.22 20.39 10.24
C SER A 27 10.75 21.82 10.09
N HIS A 28 11.53 22.09 9.06
CA HIS A 28 11.99 23.46 8.76
C HIS A 28 10.93 24.34 8.09
N PHE A 29 9.88 23.72 7.55
CA PHE A 29 8.82 24.42 6.82
C PHE A 29 7.45 24.35 7.49
N SER A 30 7.25 23.43 8.43
CA SER A 30 5.99 23.23 9.14
C SER A 30 6.22 22.65 10.53
N ALA A 31 5.48 23.16 11.52
CA ALA A 31 5.47 22.59 12.86
C ALA A 31 4.67 21.28 12.95
N SER A 32 3.76 21.02 12.01
CA SER A 32 2.95 19.81 11.95
C SER A 32 3.60 18.79 11.02
N LEU A 33 3.98 17.64 11.56
CA LEU A 33 4.55 16.54 10.79
C LEU A 33 3.44 15.60 10.29
N PRO A 34 3.58 15.04 9.07
CA PRO A 34 2.63 14.05 8.56
C PRO A 34 2.83 12.70 9.24
N ARG A 35 1.78 11.90 9.27
CA ARG A 35 1.85 10.50 9.66
C ARG A 35 2.32 9.66 8.47
N TYR A 36 3.20 8.70 8.71
CA TYR A 36 3.69 7.80 7.68
C TYR A 36 3.17 6.37 7.88
N GLY A 37 2.72 5.76 6.79
CA GLY A 37 2.46 4.34 6.67
C GLY A 37 3.34 3.73 5.58
N HIS A 38 3.95 2.58 5.85
CA HIS A 38 4.77 1.88 4.86
C HIS A 38 4.17 0.50 4.59
N THR A 39 3.78 0.25 3.34
CA THR A 39 3.29 -1.04 2.89
C THR A 39 4.44 -1.96 2.50
N PRO A 40 4.29 -3.29 2.59
CA PRO A 40 5.28 -4.22 2.05
C PRO A 40 5.56 -3.96 0.57
N LEU A 41 6.77 -4.31 0.13
CA LEU A 41 7.12 -4.38 -1.29
C LEU A 41 6.75 -5.73 -1.86
N LEU A 42 6.30 -5.74 -3.10
CA LEU A 42 6.19 -6.96 -3.90
C LEU A 42 7.54 -7.23 -4.56
N VAL A 43 8.05 -8.43 -4.36
CA VAL A 43 9.35 -8.86 -4.89
C VAL A 43 9.22 -10.20 -5.59
N THR A 44 10.03 -10.46 -6.60
CA THR A 44 10.16 -11.77 -7.24
C THR A 44 11.13 -12.68 -6.49
N ALA A 45 12.10 -12.08 -5.81
CA ALA A 45 13.04 -12.71 -4.88
C ALA A 45 13.47 -11.65 -3.86
N PRO A 46 14.05 -12.02 -2.70
CA PRO A 46 14.53 -11.06 -1.71
C PRO A 46 15.39 -9.97 -2.34
N GLY A 47 15.03 -8.70 -2.13
CA GLY A 47 15.71 -7.53 -2.71
C GLY A 47 15.41 -7.26 -4.19
N HIS A 48 14.65 -8.11 -4.88
CA HIS A 48 14.29 -7.94 -6.29
C HIS A 48 12.86 -7.40 -6.43
N LYS A 49 12.72 -6.09 -6.28
CA LYS A 49 11.42 -5.40 -6.36
C LYS A 49 10.70 -5.66 -7.68
N LEU A 50 9.41 -5.97 -7.60
CA LEU A 50 8.52 -6.02 -8.74
C LEU A 50 8.33 -4.60 -9.28
N SER A 51 9.02 -4.25 -10.36
CA SER A 51 9.02 -2.89 -10.91
C SER A 51 9.15 -2.90 -12.42
N LYS A 52 8.80 -1.76 -13.03
CA LYS A 52 8.98 -1.56 -14.49
C LYS A 52 10.44 -1.76 -14.93
N GLN A 53 11.41 -1.37 -14.11
CA GLN A 53 12.84 -1.55 -14.37
C GLN A 53 13.25 -3.04 -14.40
N ASN A 54 12.52 -3.88 -13.65
CA ASN A 54 12.73 -5.33 -13.61
C ASN A 54 11.75 -6.09 -14.51
N HIS A 55 11.25 -5.44 -15.57
CA HIS A 55 10.37 -6.02 -16.58
C HIS A 55 9.06 -6.62 -16.03
N ALA A 56 8.56 -6.11 -14.92
CA ALA A 56 7.26 -6.52 -14.40
C ALA A 56 6.15 -6.23 -15.42
N PRO A 57 5.20 -7.16 -15.64
CA PRO A 57 4.08 -6.93 -16.54
C PRO A 57 3.22 -5.76 -16.06
N ALA A 58 2.67 -5.01 -17.01
CA ALA A 58 1.74 -3.93 -16.68
C ALA A 58 0.44 -4.51 -16.08
N ILE A 59 -0.22 -3.70 -15.24
CA ILE A 59 -1.55 -4.04 -14.72
C ILE A 59 -2.54 -4.15 -15.89
N ASN A 60 -3.34 -5.20 -15.88
CA ASN A 60 -4.43 -5.38 -16.84
C ASN A 60 -5.70 -4.75 -16.29
N ASP A 61 -6.11 -3.61 -16.85
CA ASP A 61 -7.29 -2.85 -16.40
C ASP A 61 -8.61 -3.61 -16.58
N THR A 62 -8.67 -4.58 -17.51
CA THR A 62 -9.87 -5.41 -17.69
C THR A 62 -10.12 -6.35 -16.53
N LEU A 63 -9.11 -6.62 -15.70
CA LEU A 63 -9.15 -7.46 -14.49
C LEU A 63 -9.23 -6.63 -13.20
N ALA A 64 -9.86 -5.46 -13.25
CA ALA A 64 -9.86 -4.52 -12.13
C ALA A 64 -10.31 -5.15 -10.79
N LYS A 65 -11.32 -6.01 -10.80
CA LYS A 65 -11.81 -6.70 -9.61
C LYS A 65 -10.78 -7.67 -9.05
N ASP A 66 -10.17 -8.48 -9.90
CA ASP A 66 -9.15 -9.46 -9.51
C ASP A 66 -7.89 -8.77 -8.98
N ASN A 67 -7.48 -7.68 -9.63
CA ASN A 67 -6.37 -6.84 -9.16
C ASN A 67 -6.65 -6.29 -7.75
N ILE A 68 -7.87 -5.80 -7.48
CA ILE A 68 -8.25 -5.30 -6.16
C ILE A 68 -8.23 -6.42 -5.13
N LEU A 69 -8.83 -7.57 -5.41
CA LEU A 69 -8.85 -8.72 -4.49
C LEU A 69 -7.44 -9.23 -4.20
N PHE A 70 -6.59 -9.28 -5.22
CA PHE A 70 -5.17 -9.62 -5.06
C PHE A 70 -4.47 -8.64 -4.11
N CYS A 71 -4.61 -7.33 -4.33
CA CYS A 71 -4.04 -6.32 -3.44
C CYS A 71 -4.57 -6.43 -2.01
N LEU A 72 -5.86 -6.67 -1.82
CA LEU A 72 -6.46 -6.83 -0.49
C LEU A 72 -5.90 -8.04 0.24
N ASN A 73 -5.69 -9.15 -0.47
CA ASN A 73 -5.05 -10.34 0.10
C ASN A 73 -3.61 -10.05 0.55
N LEU A 74 -2.82 -9.35 -0.28
CA LEU A 74 -1.46 -8.91 0.07
C LEU A 74 -1.43 -7.99 1.29
N LEU A 75 -2.45 -7.17 1.45
CA LEU A 75 -2.65 -6.31 2.62
C LEU A 75 -3.23 -7.08 3.82
N ASN A 76 -3.37 -8.40 3.73
CA ASN A 76 -3.95 -9.25 4.77
C ASN A 76 -5.40 -8.87 5.15
N ILE A 77 -6.16 -8.33 4.18
CA ILE A 77 -7.57 -8.00 4.35
C ILE A 77 -8.41 -9.17 3.87
N GLN A 78 -8.96 -9.91 4.83
CA GLN A 78 -9.84 -11.05 4.54
C GLN A 78 -11.29 -10.57 4.41
N LEU A 79 -11.92 -10.89 3.28
CA LEU A 79 -13.33 -10.63 3.02
C LEU A 79 -14.05 -11.96 2.78
N SER A 80 -15.34 -12.03 3.18
CA SER A 80 -16.15 -13.22 2.92
C SER A 80 -16.36 -13.43 1.42
N ASP A 81 -16.58 -14.68 1.01
CA ASP A 81 -16.80 -15.05 -0.40
C ASP A 81 -17.99 -14.28 -1.02
N THR A 82 -19.03 -14.04 -0.23
CA THR A 82 -20.19 -13.26 -0.67
C THR A 82 -19.79 -11.84 -1.04
N VAL A 83 -18.94 -11.19 -0.24
CA VAL A 83 -18.44 -9.84 -0.50
C VAL A 83 -17.51 -9.84 -1.69
N GLN A 84 -16.61 -10.82 -1.81
CA GLN A 84 -15.68 -10.92 -2.95
C GLN A 84 -16.42 -11.06 -4.30
N LYS A 85 -17.59 -11.71 -4.31
CA LYS A 85 -18.44 -11.85 -5.50
C LYS A 85 -19.28 -10.60 -5.82
N SER A 86 -19.33 -9.63 -4.94
CA SER A 86 -20.14 -8.41 -5.10
C SER A 86 -19.49 -7.36 -6.03
N ALA A 87 -20.13 -6.21 -6.19
CA ALA A 87 -19.58 -5.09 -6.95
C ALA A 87 -18.33 -4.51 -6.28
N ILE A 88 -17.41 -3.95 -7.07
CA ILE A 88 -16.13 -3.36 -6.60
C ILE A 88 -16.38 -2.33 -5.50
N THR A 89 -17.40 -1.50 -5.61
CA THR A 89 -17.76 -0.49 -4.60
C THR A 89 -18.08 -1.11 -3.24
N THR A 90 -18.75 -2.26 -3.22
CA THR A 90 -19.06 -3.02 -2.00
C THR A 90 -17.78 -3.63 -1.40
N ILE A 91 -16.94 -4.21 -2.26
CA ILE A 91 -15.63 -4.76 -1.86
C ILE A 91 -14.78 -3.68 -1.17
N LEU A 92 -14.64 -2.51 -1.80
CA LEU A 92 -13.84 -1.41 -1.27
C LEU A 92 -14.39 -0.85 0.04
N LYS A 93 -15.73 -0.74 0.19
CA LYS A 93 -16.35 -0.34 1.46
C LYS A 93 -16.04 -1.33 2.57
N ALA A 94 -16.21 -2.62 2.32
CA ALA A 94 -15.91 -3.68 3.29
C ALA A 94 -14.42 -3.70 3.66
N ALA A 95 -13.53 -3.55 2.67
CA ALA A 95 -12.10 -3.47 2.87
C ALA A 95 -11.70 -2.26 3.74
N THR A 96 -12.29 -1.09 3.50
CA THR A 96 -12.07 0.11 4.32
C THR A 96 -12.49 -0.10 5.77
N MET A 97 -13.61 -0.79 6.00
CA MET A 97 -14.06 -1.12 7.36
C MET A 97 -13.13 -2.12 8.05
N ALA A 98 -12.63 -3.11 7.30
CA ALA A 98 -11.64 -4.06 7.82
C ALA A 98 -10.31 -3.37 8.14
N TRP A 99 -9.85 -2.46 7.27
CA TRP A 99 -8.65 -1.65 7.49
C TRP A 99 -8.69 -0.86 8.80
N ARG A 100 -9.83 -0.25 9.14
CA ARG A 100 -10.01 0.53 10.37
C ARG A 100 -9.85 -0.30 11.66
N LYS A 101 -10.00 -1.61 11.59
CA LYS A 101 -9.79 -2.52 12.74
C LYS A 101 -8.32 -2.76 13.07
N GLY A 102 -7.43 -2.20 12.29
CA GLY A 102 -5.99 -2.36 12.41
C GLY A 102 -5.46 -3.47 11.51
N ILE A 103 -4.40 -3.15 10.77
CA ILE A 103 -3.69 -4.09 9.91
C ILE A 103 -2.24 -4.15 10.38
N HIS A 104 -1.72 -5.35 10.46
CA HIS A 104 -0.34 -5.60 10.80
C HIS A 104 0.39 -6.22 9.62
N PHE A 105 1.50 -5.61 9.21
CA PHE A 105 2.38 -6.15 8.19
C PHE A 105 3.59 -6.82 8.86
N PRO A 106 3.62 -8.14 8.96
CA PRO A 106 4.72 -8.84 9.63
C PRO A 106 6.02 -8.86 8.82
N LYS A 107 5.96 -8.49 7.54
CA LYS A 107 7.10 -8.54 6.61
C LYS A 107 7.23 -7.25 5.83
N HIS A 108 8.48 -6.85 5.53
CA HIS A 108 8.77 -5.72 4.63
C HIS A 108 8.63 -6.10 3.15
N GLU A 109 8.82 -7.37 2.81
CA GLU A 109 8.74 -7.89 1.44
C GLU A 109 7.78 -9.06 1.36
N ILE A 110 7.00 -9.12 0.28
CA ILE A 110 6.11 -10.23 -0.06
C ILE A 110 6.57 -10.78 -1.41
N ILE A 111 7.01 -12.03 -1.43
CA ILE A 111 7.39 -12.71 -2.67
C ILE A 111 6.10 -13.05 -3.42
N VAL A 112 6.03 -12.63 -4.67
CA VAL A 112 4.95 -12.95 -5.61
C VAL A 112 5.56 -13.72 -6.79
N THR A 113 5.00 -14.88 -7.09
CA THR A 113 5.39 -15.77 -8.19
C THR A 113 4.35 -15.72 -9.29
#